data_a0bb26d2698b8abb0bc89800e4c842b1
#
_entry.id   a0bb26d2698b8abb0bc89800e4c842b1
#
_cell.length_a   1.000
_cell.length_b   1.000
_cell.length_c   1.000
_cell.angle_alpha   90.00
_cell.angle_beta   90.00
_cell.angle_gamma   90.00
#
_symmetry.space_group_name_H-M   'P 1'
#
loop_
_entity.id
_entity.type
_entity.pdbx_description
1 polymer ?
#
loop_
_entity_poly.entity_id
_entity_poly.type
_entity_poly.pdbx_seq_one_letter_code
_entity_poly.pdbx_strand_id
1 'polypeptide(L)'
;MKKHILPIVTILVLGLGISSCSDYLSVERFFKDRQSEEKIFKSKVFTEQWLAKCYNCLLETNLEITRIFYSTTNFADDMIFNETSGAISYNAFKFGQYDNTWTNNSYIRCYEGIRQASILISNVDINEELTEEEIADYKAQARFLRSYFYWLLLRKYGPVPLVPEETISIDGDYTSMSYPRNSYDEVVDYISKEMVLAAQALPEKRDRQNINRATKGAALAVRAKALLYTASPINNPRPEDPDKFSDFTDHQGRI
;
A
#
# COMPACT_ATOMS: atom_id res chain seq x y z
N MET A 1 6.61 54.69 -49.96
CA MET A 1 7.05 53.33 -49.66
C MET A 1 7.66 53.12 -48.26
N LYS A 2 8.06 54.14 -47.47
CA LYS A 2 8.64 53.97 -46.13
C LYS A 2 7.61 53.79 -44.99
N LYS A 3 6.31 54.06 -45.18
CA LYS A 3 5.30 54.04 -44.09
C LYS A 3 4.71 52.64 -43.79
N HIS A 4 4.95 51.66 -44.64
CA HIS A 4 4.39 50.30 -44.43
C HIS A 4 5.40 49.25 -44.02
N ILE A 5 6.70 49.60 -43.97
CA ILE A 5 7.75 48.67 -43.61
C ILE A 5 7.84 48.54 -42.08
N LEU A 6 7.60 49.61 -41.34
CA LEU A 6 7.68 49.63 -39.89
C LEU A 6 6.68 48.65 -39.18
N PRO A 7 5.38 48.60 -39.54
CA PRO A 7 4.47 47.64 -38.91
C PRO A 7 4.78 46.17 -39.26
N ILE A 8 5.32 45.90 -40.48
CA ILE A 8 5.66 44.52 -40.91
C ILE A 8 6.89 44.02 -40.13
N VAL A 9 7.87 44.86 -39.88
CA VAL A 9 9.07 44.52 -39.07
C VAL A 9 8.68 44.30 -37.60
N THR A 10 7.73 45.09 -37.06
CA THR A 10 7.24 44.92 -35.68
C THR A 10 6.49 43.63 -35.50
N ILE A 11 5.65 43.21 -36.47
CA ILE A 11 4.96 41.94 -36.44
C ILE A 11 5.91 40.74 -36.57
N LEU A 12 6.96 40.86 -37.39
CA LEU A 12 7.98 39.83 -37.54
C LEU A 12 8.82 39.62 -36.30
N VAL A 13 9.15 40.71 -35.58
CA VAL A 13 9.91 40.64 -34.31
C VAL A 13 9.04 40.10 -33.16
N LEU A 14 7.74 40.43 -33.10
CA LEU A 14 6.83 39.84 -32.15
C LEU A 14 6.60 38.32 -32.40
N GLY A 15 6.57 37.88 -33.67
CA GLY A 15 6.40 36.48 -34.04
C GLY A 15 7.58 35.59 -33.69
N LEU A 16 8.80 36.13 -33.59
CA LEU A 16 9.98 35.37 -33.22
C LEU A 16 10.17 35.20 -31.69
N GLY A 17 9.40 35.95 -30.89
CA GLY A 17 9.48 35.89 -29.41
C GLY A 17 8.63 34.78 -28.78
N ILE A 18 7.75 34.12 -29.51
CA ILE A 18 6.77 33.19 -28.93
C ILE A 18 7.24 31.71 -28.96
N SER A 19 8.28 31.40 -29.71
CA SER A 19 8.76 30.00 -29.85
C SER A 19 9.87 29.60 -28.85
N SER A 20 10.24 30.47 -27.90
CA SER A 20 11.42 30.25 -27.06
C SER A 20 11.15 29.76 -25.62
N CYS A 21 9.89 29.58 -25.20
CA CYS A 21 9.62 29.33 -23.78
C CYS A 21 9.30 27.89 -23.38
N SER A 22 9.07 26.97 -24.33
CA SER A 22 8.73 25.59 -23.96
C SER A 22 9.93 24.80 -23.42
N ASP A 23 11.12 25.09 -23.91
CA ASP A 23 12.34 24.35 -23.55
C ASP A 23 13.02 24.88 -22.27
N TYR A 24 12.71 26.14 -21.88
CA TYR A 24 13.26 26.76 -20.66
C TYR A 24 12.56 26.26 -19.39
N LEU A 25 11.31 25.81 -19.48
CA LEU A 25 10.51 25.27 -18.38
C LEU A 25 10.61 23.74 -18.28
N SER A 26 11.29 23.08 -19.20
CA SER A 26 11.53 21.65 -19.07
C SER A 26 12.56 21.40 -17.98
N VAL A 27 12.05 21.06 -16.78
CA VAL A 27 12.86 20.63 -15.64
C VAL A 27 13.66 19.35 -15.87
N GLU A 28 13.36 18.63 -16.94
CA GLU A 28 14.07 17.39 -17.35
C GLU A 28 15.58 17.59 -17.54
N ARG A 29 16.00 18.78 -17.97
CA ARG A 29 17.41 19.15 -18.11
C ARG A 29 18.19 19.16 -16.79
N PHE A 30 17.53 19.49 -15.70
CA PHE A 30 18.11 19.58 -14.37
C PHE A 30 18.03 18.28 -13.58
N PHE A 31 17.20 17.34 -14.03
CA PHE A 31 16.95 16.05 -13.37
C PHE A 31 17.41 14.87 -14.26
N LYS A 32 18.53 15.02 -14.97
CA LYS A 32 19.12 13.93 -15.74
C LYS A 32 19.39 12.66 -14.94
N ASP A 33 19.52 12.79 -13.61
CA ASP A 33 19.71 11.69 -12.68
C ASP A 33 18.39 11.12 -12.12
N ARG A 34 17.24 11.72 -12.44
CA ARG A 34 15.93 11.15 -12.10
C ARG A 34 15.63 9.98 -13.03
N GLN A 35 15.68 8.80 -12.48
CA GLN A 35 15.24 7.63 -13.21
C GLN A 35 13.72 7.68 -13.36
N SER A 36 13.22 7.62 -14.60
CA SER A 36 11.79 7.44 -14.83
C SER A 36 11.35 6.05 -14.33
N GLU A 37 10.08 5.90 -13.97
CA GLU A 37 9.52 4.58 -13.58
C GLU A 37 9.82 3.53 -14.66
N GLU A 38 9.72 3.88 -15.93
CA GLU A 38 10.06 3.00 -17.05
C GLU A 38 11.51 2.48 -16.99
N LYS A 39 12.49 3.35 -16.72
CA LYS A 39 13.89 2.93 -16.59
C LYS A 39 14.12 2.01 -15.38
N ILE A 40 13.41 2.25 -14.29
CA ILE A 40 13.48 1.42 -13.08
C ILE A 40 12.99 0.01 -13.42
N PHE A 41 11.81 -0.10 -14.02
CA PHE A 41 11.19 -1.40 -14.27
C PHE A 41 11.76 -2.16 -15.46
N LYS A 42 12.53 -1.52 -16.36
CA LYS A 42 13.34 -2.22 -17.40
C LYS A 42 14.58 -2.91 -16.83
N SER A 43 15.08 -2.48 -15.67
CA SER A 43 16.26 -3.09 -15.03
C SER A 43 15.87 -4.07 -13.94
N LYS A 44 16.46 -5.28 -13.98
CA LYS A 44 16.30 -6.29 -12.92
C LYS A 44 16.72 -5.77 -11.54
N VAL A 45 17.88 -5.13 -11.46
CA VAL A 45 18.43 -4.63 -10.20
C VAL A 45 17.51 -3.61 -9.54
N PHE A 46 17.00 -2.66 -10.32
CA PHE A 46 16.11 -1.64 -9.77
C PHE A 46 14.72 -2.19 -9.44
N THR A 47 14.22 -3.14 -10.22
CA THR A 47 12.97 -3.85 -9.91
C THR A 47 13.10 -4.65 -8.61
N GLU A 48 14.24 -5.32 -8.38
CA GLU A 48 14.53 -6.02 -7.11
C GLU A 48 14.59 -5.06 -5.92
N GLN A 49 15.22 -3.90 -6.09
CA GLN A 49 15.26 -2.86 -5.05
C GLN A 49 13.86 -2.32 -4.75
N TRP A 50 13.00 -2.19 -5.77
CA TRP A 50 11.61 -1.78 -5.58
C TRP A 50 10.81 -2.82 -4.80
N LEU A 51 10.95 -4.10 -5.15
CA LEU A 51 10.35 -5.19 -4.40
C LEU A 51 10.85 -5.21 -2.94
N ALA A 52 12.15 -5.00 -2.71
CA ALA A 52 12.71 -4.90 -1.37
C ALA A 52 12.10 -3.71 -0.59
N LYS A 53 11.83 -2.58 -1.24
CA LYS A 53 11.12 -1.45 -0.64
C LYS A 53 9.70 -1.83 -0.22
N CYS A 54 8.97 -2.61 -1.03
CA CYS A 54 7.66 -3.12 -0.65
C CYS A 54 7.73 -3.96 0.63
N TYR A 55 8.71 -4.86 0.74
CA TYR A 55 8.94 -5.65 1.96
C TYR A 55 9.33 -4.78 3.15
N ASN A 56 10.12 -3.73 2.94
CA ASN A 56 10.55 -2.82 4.01
C ASN A 56 9.37 -2.13 4.70
N CYS A 57 8.28 -1.87 3.98
CA CYS A 57 7.06 -1.34 4.58
C CYS A 57 6.45 -2.28 5.65
N LEU A 58 6.74 -3.59 5.61
CA LEU A 58 6.30 -4.55 6.62
C LEU A 58 7.06 -4.43 7.94
N LEU A 59 8.31 -3.99 7.93
CA LEU A 59 9.15 -3.93 9.12
C LEU A 59 8.57 -3.00 10.20
N GLU A 60 7.83 -1.99 9.78
CA GLU A 60 7.21 -1.03 10.68
C GLU A 60 5.74 -1.34 11.00
N THR A 61 5.11 -2.21 10.24
CA THR A 61 3.67 -2.49 10.36
C THR A 61 3.37 -3.83 11.00
N ASN A 62 4.26 -4.80 10.88
CA ASN A 62 4.08 -6.14 11.43
C ASN A 62 4.77 -6.30 12.77
N LEU A 63 4.30 -5.56 13.75
CA LEU A 63 4.91 -5.48 15.09
C LEU A 63 4.37 -6.51 16.08
N GLU A 64 3.74 -7.58 15.62
CA GLU A 64 3.08 -8.56 16.49
C GLU A 64 4.03 -9.25 17.48
N ILE A 65 5.32 -9.31 17.15
CA ILE A 65 6.28 -10.09 17.94
C ILE A 65 7.52 -9.26 18.33
N THR A 66 7.82 -8.17 17.62
CA THR A 66 9.15 -7.55 17.68
C THR A 66 9.24 -6.23 18.42
N ARG A 67 8.12 -5.57 18.71
CA ARG A 67 8.10 -4.33 19.50
C ARG A 67 7.04 -4.40 20.58
N ILE A 68 7.51 -4.30 21.79
CA ILE A 68 6.78 -4.36 23.05
C ILE A 68 5.58 -3.40 23.10
N PHE A 69 5.69 -2.23 22.44
CA PHE A 69 4.67 -1.17 22.51
C PHE A 69 3.35 -1.49 21.82
N TYR A 70 3.36 -2.35 20.78
CA TYR A 70 2.23 -2.56 19.88
C TYR A 70 1.95 -4.03 19.57
N SER A 71 2.47 -4.94 20.42
CA SER A 71 2.21 -6.36 20.19
C SER A 71 0.75 -6.69 20.52
N THR A 72 0.15 -7.57 19.75
CA THR A 72 -1.21 -8.07 19.99
C THR A 72 -1.33 -8.69 21.37
N THR A 73 -0.29 -9.36 21.83
CA THR A 73 -0.16 -9.96 23.15
C THR A 73 -0.27 -8.93 24.27
N ASN A 74 0.31 -7.72 24.06
CA ASN A 74 0.21 -6.63 25.04
C ASN A 74 -1.18 -5.98 25.08
N PHE A 75 -1.96 -6.09 24.01
CA PHE A 75 -3.34 -5.60 23.95
C PHE A 75 -4.34 -6.63 24.50
N ALA A 76 -3.96 -7.91 24.52
CA ALA A 76 -4.75 -8.98 25.11
C ALA A 76 -4.51 -9.08 26.63
N ASP A 77 -5.20 -9.99 27.29
CA ASP A 77 -5.11 -10.21 28.74
C ASP A 77 -4.07 -11.28 29.15
N ASP A 78 -3.41 -11.87 28.19
CA ASP A 78 -2.42 -12.93 28.37
C ASP A 78 -1.02 -12.46 28.82
N MET A 79 -0.76 -11.13 28.82
CA MET A 79 0.51 -10.55 29.25
C MET A 79 0.32 -9.17 29.91
N ILE A 80 1.02 -8.90 31.02
CA ILE A 80 1.25 -7.56 31.56
C ILE A 80 2.73 -7.24 31.46
N PHE A 81 3.05 -6.11 30.89
CA PHE A 81 4.42 -5.65 30.78
C PHE A 81 4.88 -5.03 32.11
N ASN A 82 6.07 -5.42 32.59
CA ASN A 82 6.66 -4.79 33.76
C ASN A 82 7.29 -3.45 33.40
N GLU A 83 6.66 -2.37 33.80
CA GLU A 83 7.12 -1.01 33.54
C GLU A 83 8.14 -0.59 34.61
N THR A 84 9.41 -0.73 34.29
CA THR A 84 10.50 -0.30 35.18
C THR A 84 11.08 1.06 34.83
N SER A 85 10.71 1.68 33.73
CA SER A 85 11.21 2.98 33.30
C SER A 85 10.09 3.86 32.80
N GLY A 86 9.95 5.06 33.29
CA GLY A 86 8.93 6.08 33.00
C GLY A 86 8.67 6.47 31.54
N ALA A 87 8.91 5.56 30.63
CA ALA A 87 8.47 5.63 29.26
C ALA A 87 7.02 5.17 29.17
N ILE A 88 6.27 5.72 28.25
CA ILE A 88 4.88 5.46 27.88
C ILE A 88 4.40 4.08 28.36
N SER A 89 3.34 4.07 29.16
CA SER A 89 2.76 2.85 29.70
C SER A 89 2.43 1.85 28.58
N TYR A 90 3.17 0.74 28.54
CA TYR A 90 2.88 -0.36 27.62
C TYR A 90 1.52 -1.00 27.88
N ASN A 91 0.99 -0.77 29.07
CA ASN A 91 -0.31 -1.25 29.50
C ASN A 91 -1.43 -0.21 29.32
N ALA A 92 -1.14 0.93 28.68
CA ALA A 92 -2.10 2.03 28.52
C ALA A 92 -3.41 1.55 27.89
N PHE A 93 -3.34 0.64 26.91
CA PHE A 93 -4.52 0.04 26.28
C PHE A 93 -5.37 -0.75 27.29
N LYS A 94 -4.75 -1.55 28.14
CA LYS A 94 -5.44 -2.36 29.16
C LYS A 94 -6.11 -1.51 30.23
N PHE A 95 -5.50 -0.38 30.54
CA PHE A 95 -6.02 0.55 31.55
C PHE A 95 -6.95 1.62 30.97
N GLY A 96 -7.30 1.53 29.69
CA GLY A 96 -8.16 2.50 29.03
C GLY A 96 -7.55 3.90 28.89
N GLN A 97 -6.23 4.01 28.96
CA GLN A 97 -5.49 5.27 28.88
C GLN A 97 -5.14 5.61 27.42
N TYR A 98 -6.10 5.47 26.53
CA TYR A 98 -5.94 5.81 25.10
C TYR A 98 -7.15 6.61 24.63
N ASP A 99 -6.94 7.45 23.65
CA ASP A 99 -7.97 8.27 23.02
C ASP A 99 -7.77 8.34 21.49
N ASN A 100 -8.59 9.15 20.83
CA ASN A 100 -8.55 9.33 19.38
C ASN A 100 -7.30 10.07 18.88
N THR A 101 -6.47 10.60 19.76
CA THR A 101 -5.18 11.24 19.42
C THR A 101 -4.04 10.23 19.38
N TRP A 102 -4.26 9.00 19.81
CA TRP A 102 -3.27 7.94 19.74
C TRP A 102 -2.92 7.63 18.30
N THR A 103 -1.80 8.16 17.84
CA THR A 103 -1.32 7.95 16.49
C THR A 103 -0.51 6.66 16.39
N ASN A 104 -1.02 5.71 15.63
CA ASN A 104 -0.24 4.58 15.17
C ASN A 104 -0.02 4.76 13.65
N ASN A 105 1.21 5.03 13.24
CA ASN A 105 1.58 5.26 11.84
C ASN A 105 1.36 4.05 10.92
N SER A 106 0.84 2.94 11.43
CA SER A 106 0.56 1.74 10.64
C SER A 106 -0.41 1.99 9.48
N TYR A 107 -1.38 2.90 9.63
CA TYR A 107 -2.32 3.23 8.56
C TYR A 107 -1.61 3.80 7.34
N ILE A 108 -0.83 4.85 7.54
CA ILE A 108 -0.07 5.53 6.48
C ILE A 108 0.93 4.55 5.84
N ARG A 109 1.65 3.79 6.67
CA ARG A 109 2.65 2.82 6.19
C ARG A 109 2.04 1.68 5.38
N CYS A 110 0.87 1.17 5.78
CA CYS A 110 0.18 0.15 5.00
C CYS A 110 -0.23 0.69 3.63
N TYR A 111 -0.80 1.90 3.56
CA TYR A 111 -1.16 2.49 2.27
C TYR A 111 0.06 2.88 1.42
N GLU A 112 1.18 3.26 2.02
CA GLU A 112 2.45 3.40 1.31
C GLU A 112 2.85 2.05 0.69
N GLY A 113 2.83 0.97 1.47
CA GLY A 113 3.12 -0.38 0.99
C GLY A 113 2.17 -0.85 -0.12
N ILE A 114 0.86 -0.59 0.02
CA ILE A 114 -0.15 -0.87 -1.01
C ILE A 114 0.20 -0.13 -2.30
N ARG A 115 0.53 1.16 -2.22
CA ARG A 115 0.93 1.95 -3.39
C ARG A 115 2.19 1.39 -4.05
N GLN A 116 3.24 1.10 -3.29
CA GLN A 116 4.48 0.56 -3.85
C GLN A 116 4.26 -0.80 -4.53
N ALA A 117 3.45 -1.66 -3.92
CA ALA A 117 3.09 -2.95 -4.49
C ALA A 117 2.25 -2.79 -5.77
N SER A 118 1.30 -1.86 -5.80
CA SER A 118 0.50 -1.55 -7.00
C SER A 118 1.36 -1.08 -8.16
N ILE A 119 2.32 -0.18 -7.91
CA ILE A 119 3.26 0.29 -8.93
C ILE A 119 4.08 -0.88 -9.51
N LEU A 120 4.56 -1.79 -8.64
CA LEU A 120 5.29 -2.96 -9.12
C LEU A 120 4.41 -3.88 -9.98
N ILE A 121 3.19 -4.17 -9.55
CA ILE A 121 2.26 -5.03 -10.30
C ILE A 121 1.98 -4.46 -11.69
N SER A 122 1.78 -3.14 -11.78
CA SER A 122 1.44 -2.47 -13.04
C SER A 122 2.62 -2.33 -14.01
N ASN A 123 3.86 -2.36 -13.51
CA ASN A 123 5.03 -2.04 -14.34
C ASN A 123 6.02 -3.20 -14.53
N VAL A 124 5.98 -4.27 -13.74
CA VAL A 124 6.99 -5.33 -13.83
C VAL A 124 7.02 -6.05 -15.17
N ASP A 125 5.91 -6.06 -15.91
CA ASP A 125 5.79 -6.73 -17.22
C ASP A 125 6.68 -6.10 -18.30
N ILE A 126 7.14 -4.84 -18.13
CA ILE A 126 8.05 -4.18 -19.08
C ILE A 126 9.53 -4.52 -18.85
N ASN A 127 9.84 -5.38 -17.88
CA ASN A 127 11.22 -5.73 -17.59
C ASN A 127 11.81 -6.59 -18.69
N GLU A 128 12.97 -6.15 -19.22
CA GLU A 128 13.65 -6.80 -20.32
C GLU A 128 14.77 -7.78 -19.87
N GLU A 129 15.12 -7.75 -18.57
CA GLU A 129 16.22 -8.53 -17.98
C GLU A 129 15.72 -9.72 -17.14
N LEU A 130 14.42 -9.76 -16.80
CA LEU A 130 13.79 -10.85 -16.06
C LEU A 130 13.22 -11.89 -17.00
N THR A 131 13.21 -13.16 -16.58
CA THR A 131 12.46 -14.21 -17.24
C THR A 131 10.96 -14.08 -16.96
N GLU A 132 10.11 -14.70 -17.78
CA GLU A 132 8.66 -14.72 -17.53
C GLU A 132 8.29 -15.31 -16.18
N GLU A 133 9.03 -16.31 -15.71
CA GLU A 133 8.84 -16.93 -14.41
C GLU A 133 9.21 -15.95 -13.27
N GLU A 134 10.30 -15.21 -13.42
CA GLU A 134 10.71 -14.19 -12.45
C GLU A 134 9.70 -13.03 -12.41
N ILE A 135 9.19 -12.58 -13.55
CA ILE A 135 8.14 -11.56 -13.63
C ILE A 135 6.88 -12.04 -12.91
N ALA A 136 6.44 -13.26 -13.18
CA ALA A 136 5.27 -13.86 -12.52
C ALA A 136 5.47 -13.97 -11.01
N ASP A 137 6.64 -14.38 -10.55
CA ASP A 137 6.98 -14.47 -9.13
C ASP A 137 7.01 -13.09 -8.47
N TYR A 138 7.62 -12.08 -9.10
CA TYR A 138 7.67 -10.72 -8.53
C TYR A 138 6.27 -10.10 -8.43
N LYS A 139 5.46 -10.30 -9.46
CA LYS A 139 4.06 -9.87 -9.47
C LYS A 139 3.25 -10.55 -8.38
N ALA A 140 3.46 -11.85 -8.18
CA ALA A 140 2.81 -12.62 -7.11
C ALA A 140 3.26 -12.18 -5.72
N GLN A 141 4.54 -11.87 -5.52
CA GLN A 141 5.04 -11.31 -4.26
C GLN A 141 4.41 -9.94 -3.98
N ALA A 142 4.28 -9.07 -5.00
CA ALA A 142 3.65 -7.78 -4.85
C ALA A 142 2.14 -7.90 -4.52
N ARG A 143 1.41 -8.84 -5.17
CA ARG A 143 0.01 -9.16 -4.81
C ARG A 143 -0.13 -9.65 -3.39
N PHE A 144 0.75 -10.55 -2.97
CA PHE A 144 0.79 -11.02 -1.59
C PHE A 144 0.99 -9.86 -0.61
N LEU A 145 1.99 -9.00 -0.84
CA LEU A 145 2.29 -7.86 0.03
C LEU A 145 1.13 -6.88 0.10
N ARG A 146 0.54 -6.53 -1.05
CA ARG A 146 -0.61 -5.63 -1.14
C ARG A 146 -1.79 -6.15 -0.32
N SER A 147 -2.13 -7.41 -0.47
CA SER A 147 -3.21 -8.06 0.29
C SER A 147 -2.86 -8.19 1.77
N TYR A 148 -1.59 -8.42 2.10
CA TYR A 148 -1.15 -8.49 3.48
C TYR A 148 -1.24 -7.14 4.18
N PHE A 149 -0.95 -6.03 3.52
CA PHE A 149 -1.18 -4.70 4.06
C PHE A 149 -2.66 -4.43 4.32
N TYR A 150 -3.55 -4.86 3.43
CA TYR A 150 -5.00 -4.78 3.69
C TYR A 150 -5.42 -5.64 4.87
N TRP A 151 -4.84 -6.82 5.03
CA TRP A 151 -5.05 -7.64 6.22
C TRP A 151 -4.62 -6.93 7.51
N LEU A 152 -3.47 -6.28 7.52
CA LEU A 152 -2.99 -5.51 8.67
C LEU A 152 -3.91 -4.32 8.99
N LEU A 153 -4.40 -3.63 7.97
CA LEU A 153 -5.37 -2.54 8.10
C LEU A 153 -6.71 -3.05 8.66
N LEU A 154 -7.27 -4.07 8.04
CA LEU A 154 -8.56 -4.65 8.42
C LEU A 154 -8.57 -5.08 9.89
N ARG A 155 -7.52 -5.74 10.33
CA ARG A 155 -7.38 -6.21 11.70
C ARG A 155 -7.32 -5.10 12.74
N LYS A 156 -6.75 -3.94 12.39
CA LYS A 156 -6.57 -2.81 13.33
C LYS A 156 -7.68 -1.77 13.24
N TYR A 157 -8.21 -1.54 12.06
CA TYR A 157 -9.10 -0.41 11.78
C TYR A 157 -10.48 -0.84 11.30
N GLY A 158 -10.72 -2.15 11.15
CA GLY A 158 -11.94 -2.66 10.56
C GLY A 158 -12.09 -2.31 9.08
N PRO A 159 -13.27 -1.94 8.62
CA PRO A 159 -13.51 -1.52 7.24
C PRO A 159 -12.60 -0.40 6.77
N VAL A 160 -11.97 -0.57 5.61
CA VAL A 160 -11.01 0.37 5.02
C VAL A 160 -11.26 0.54 3.52
N PRO A 161 -10.85 1.67 2.92
CA PRO A 161 -10.92 1.84 1.47
C PRO A 161 -10.05 0.86 0.71
N LEU A 162 -10.61 0.18 -0.28
CA LEU A 162 -9.86 -0.56 -1.30
C LEU A 162 -9.48 0.41 -2.43
N VAL A 163 -8.19 0.68 -2.57
CA VAL A 163 -7.66 1.56 -3.61
C VAL A 163 -7.48 0.75 -4.90
N PRO A 164 -7.80 1.28 -6.09
CA PRO A 164 -7.51 0.63 -7.37
C PRO A 164 -6.05 0.20 -7.50
N GLU A 165 -5.80 -0.85 -8.26
CA GLU A 165 -4.44 -1.32 -8.55
C GLU A 165 -3.71 -0.34 -9.48
N GLU A 166 -4.44 0.31 -10.35
CA GLU A 166 -3.93 1.32 -11.27
C GLU A 166 -3.37 2.51 -10.49
N THR A 167 -2.16 2.90 -10.83
CA THR A 167 -1.51 4.03 -10.17
C THR A 167 -2.15 5.34 -10.57
N ILE A 168 -2.66 6.07 -9.59
CA ILE A 168 -3.22 7.40 -9.80
C ILE A 168 -2.06 8.36 -10.05
N SER A 169 -2.12 9.12 -11.13
CA SER A 169 -1.15 10.18 -11.43
C SER A 169 -1.12 11.21 -10.29
N ILE A 170 0.08 11.64 -9.91
CA ILE A 170 0.29 12.69 -8.89
C ILE A 170 -0.35 14.01 -9.34
N ASP A 171 -0.48 14.22 -10.64
CA ASP A 171 -1.08 15.41 -11.25
C ASP A 171 -2.61 15.29 -11.42
N GLY A 172 -3.20 14.20 -10.94
CA GLY A 172 -4.64 13.96 -10.99
C GLY A 172 -5.44 14.82 -10.01
N ASP A 173 -6.72 14.97 -10.27
CA ASP A 173 -7.64 15.64 -9.36
C ASP A 173 -7.74 14.89 -8.03
N TYR A 174 -7.27 15.50 -6.93
CA TYR A 174 -7.30 14.92 -5.59
C TYR A 174 -8.73 14.63 -5.09
N THR A 175 -9.74 15.28 -5.62
CA THR A 175 -11.14 15.01 -5.28
C THR A 175 -11.56 13.61 -5.74
N SER A 176 -11.00 13.12 -6.83
CA SER A 176 -11.19 11.76 -7.33
C SER A 176 -10.50 10.69 -6.48
N MET A 177 -9.57 11.07 -5.60
CA MET A 177 -8.81 10.18 -4.73
C MET A 177 -9.49 9.92 -3.37
N SER A 178 -10.64 10.50 -3.13
CA SER A 178 -11.43 10.23 -1.92
C SER A 178 -12.21 8.92 -2.08
N TYR A 179 -11.59 7.81 -1.66
CA TYR A 179 -12.24 6.50 -1.67
C TYR A 179 -13.05 6.30 -0.38
N PRO A 180 -14.32 5.92 -0.50
CA PRO A 180 -15.11 5.51 0.64
C PRO A 180 -14.56 4.20 1.25
N ARG A 181 -14.88 3.96 2.50
CA ARG A 181 -14.57 2.66 3.12
C ARG A 181 -15.42 1.58 2.45
N ASN A 182 -14.79 0.47 2.15
CA ASN A 182 -15.50 -0.74 1.78
C ASN A 182 -16.01 -1.45 3.03
N SER A 183 -17.01 -2.30 2.88
CA SER A 183 -17.47 -3.14 3.98
C SER A 183 -16.38 -4.12 4.43
N TYR A 184 -16.53 -4.66 5.64
CA TYR A 184 -15.59 -5.66 6.15
C TYR A 184 -15.49 -6.87 5.21
N ASP A 185 -16.64 -7.37 4.75
CA ASP A 185 -16.72 -8.53 3.87
C ASP A 185 -16.08 -8.28 2.50
N GLU A 186 -16.28 -7.09 1.90
CA GLU A 186 -15.63 -6.73 0.64
C GLU A 186 -14.11 -6.74 0.76
N VAL A 187 -13.56 -6.25 1.89
CA VAL A 187 -12.11 -6.25 2.12
C VAL A 187 -11.60 -7.68 2.32
N VAL A 188 -12.34 -8.52 3.06
CA VAL A 188 -11.99 -9.95 3.24
C VAL A 188 -12.02 -10.71 1.93
N ASP A 189 -13.06 -10.50 1.14
CA ASP A 189 -13.20 -11.10 -0.18
C ASP A 189 -12.05 -10.72 -1.11
N TYR A 190 -11.67 -9.44 -1.10
CA TYR A 190 -10.51 -8.95 -1.82
C TYR A 190 -9.23 -9.69 -1.37
N ILE A 191 -8.94 -9.69 -0.06
CA ILE A 191 -7.77 -10.37 0.50
C ILE A 191 -7.76 -11.85 0.12
N SER A 192 -8.91 -12.53 0.27
CA SER A 192 -9.04 -13.97 -0.03
C SER A 192 -8.75 -14.27 -1.49
N LYS A 193 -9.28 -13.49 -2.43
CA LYS A 193 -9.07 -13.65 -3.88
C LYS A 193 -7.62 -13.40 -4.27
N GLU A 194 -7.06 -12.30 -3.83
CA GLU A 194 -5.67 -11.92 -4.14
C GLU A 194 -4.65 -12.91 -3.56
N MET A 195 -4.87 -13.43 -2.36
CA MET A 195 -4.00 -14.46 -1.79
C MET A 195 -4.02 -15.78 -2.58
N VAL A 196 -5.17 -16.15 -3.16
CA VAL A 196 -5.25 -17.31 -4.08
C VAL A 196 -4.47 -17.04 -5.36
N LEU A 197 -4.66 -15.85 -5.97
CA LEU A 197 -3.92 -15.47 -7.18
C LEU A 197 -2.41 -15.44 -6.93
N ALA A 198 -1.98 -14.86 -5.82
CA ALA A 198 -0.57 -14.88 -5.44
C ALA A 198 -0.05 -16.31 -5.25
N ALA A 199 -0.80 -17.19 -4.57
CA ALA A 199 -0.41 -18.57 -4.31
C ALA A 199 -0.24 -19.41 -5.59
N GLN A 200 -0.84 -19.03 -6.71
CA GLN A 200 -0.71 -19.74 -7.98
C GLN A 200 0.69 -19.62 -8.59
N ALA A 201 1.32 -18.45 -8.44
CA ALA A 201 2.64 -18.18 -9.03
C ALA A 201 3.77 -18.16 -7.98
N LEU A 202 3.46 -18.09 -6.68
CA LEU A 202 4.47 -18.18 -5.63
C LEU A 202 5.01 -19.61 -5.50
N PRO A 203 6.33 -19.80 -5.31
CA PRO A 203 6.92 -21.10 -5.10
C PRO A 203 6.53 -21.69 -3.74
N GLU A 204 6.58 -23.02 -3.62
CA GLU A 204 6.33 -23.72 -2.36
C GLU A 204 7.44 -23.46 -1.35
N LYS A 205 8.68 -23.35 -1.82
CA LYS A 205 9.87 -23.12 -1.01
C LYS A 205 10.76 -22.09 -1.69
N ARG A 206 11.44 -21.30 -0.86
CA ARG A 206 12.49 -20.36 -1.30
C ARG A 206 13.87 -20.96 -1.07
N ASP A 207 14.83 -20.55 -1.88
CA ASP A 207 16.24 -20.81 -1.65
C ASP A 207 16.74 -20.05 -0.40
N ARG A 208 17.99 -20.33 -0.01
CA ARG A 208 18.60 -19.76 1.20
C ARG A 208 18.72 -18.22 1.13
N GLN A 209 18.90 -17.66 -0.05
CA GLN A 209 19.07 -16.21 -0.22
C GLN A 209 17.74 -15.45 -0.15
N ASN A 210 16.66 -16.14 -0.51
CA ASN A 210 15.31 -15.57 -0.60
C ASN A 210 14.37 -16.11 0.50
N ILE A 211 14.89 -16.72 1.55
CA ILE A 211 14.09 -17.42 2.59
C ILE A 211 13.02 -16.53 3.24
N ASN A 212 13.23 -15.22 3.28
CA ASN A 212 12.31 -14.25 3.88
C ASN A 212 11.23 -13.74 2.91
N ARG A 213 11.24 -14.17 1.65
CA ARG A 213 10.23 -13.77 0.65
C ARG A 213 8.99 -14.65 0.74
N ALA A 214 7.86 -14.10 0.31
CA ALA A 214 6.58 -14.80 0.32
C ALA A 214 6.63 -16.14 -0.42
N THR A 215 5.92 -17.12 0.14
CA THR A 215 5.72 -18.46 -0.44
C THR A 215 4.24 -18.73 -0.63
N LYS A 216 3.91 -19.76 -1.41
CA LYS A 216 2.54 -20.26 -1.56
C LYS A 216 1.89 -20.57 -0.22
N GLY A 217 2.62 -21.24 0.68
CA GLY A 217 2.14 -21.55 2.03
C GLY A 217 1.83 -20.30 2.85
N ALA A 218 2.67 -19.26 2.75
CA ALA A 218 2.44 -18.00 3.45
C ALA A 218 1.14 -17.32 2.98
N ALA A 219 0.88 -17.27 1.67
CA ALA A 219 -0.33 -16.67 1.12
C ALA A 219 -1.59 -17.42 1.58
N LEU A 220 -1.59 -18.75 1.52
CA LEU A 220 -2.72 -19.56 1.97
C LEU A 220 -2.94 -19.49 3.48
N ALA A 221 -1.88 -19.36 4.28
CA ALA A 221 -1.97 -19.18 5.73
C ALA A 221 -2.61 -17.83 6.10
N VAL A 222 -2.21 -16.75 5.43
CA VAL A 222 -2.82 -15.42 5.64
C VAL A 222 -4.29 -15.45 5.24
N ARG A 223 -4.63 -16.06 4.10
CA ARG A 223 -6.02 -16.26 3.67
C ARG A 223 -6.83 -17.00 4.73
N ALA A 224 -6.34 -18.11 5.22
CA ALA A 224 -7.02 -18.90 6.24
C ALA A 224 -7.24 -18.08 7.53
N LYS A 225 -6.24 -17.33 7.95
CA LYS A 225 -6.32 -16.44 9.12
C LYS A 225 -7.36 -15.33 8.92
N ALA A 226 -7.39 -14.68 7.77
CA ALA A 226 -8.37 -13.64 7.47
C ALA A 226 -9.81 -14.18 7.52
N LEU A 227 -10.06 -15.34 6.91
CA LEU A 227 -11.36 -16.01 6.94
C LEU A 227 -11.77 -16.43 8.35
N LEU A 228 -10.83 -16.91 9.17
CA LEU A 228 -11.09 -17.26 10.57
C LEU A 228 -11.50 -16.03 11.41
N TYR A 229 -10.86 -14.89 11.19
CA TYR A 229 -11.23 -13.64 11.86
C TYR A 229 -12.62 -13.17 11.42
N THR A 230 -12.97 -13.33 10.15
CA THR A 230 -14.30 -13.02 9.62
C THR A 230 -15.39 -13.88 10.25
N ALA A 231 -15.09 -15.16 10.50
CA ALA A 231 -16.00 -16.07 11.15
C ALA A 231 -16.16 -15.86 12.67
N SER A 232 -15.36 -14.95 13.25
CA SER A 232 -15.42 -14.68 14.69
C SER A 232 -16.76 -14.00 15.08
N PRO A 233 -17.25 -14.19 16.32
CA PRO A 233 -18.50 -13.57 16.78
C PRO A 233 -18.54 -12.07 16.70
N ILE A 234 -17.39 -11.39 16.72
CA ILE A 234 -17.30 -9.93 16.62
C ILE A 234 -17.70 -9.43 15.21
N ASN A 235 -17.43 -10.22 14.18
CA ASN A 235 -17.73 -9.87 12.80
C ASN A 235 -18.95 -10.65 12.27
N ASN A 236 -19.39 -11.68 13.02
CA ASN A 236 -20.49 -12.54 12.68
C ASN A 236 -21.32 -12.81 13.95
N PRO A 237 -22.11 -11.80 14.40
CA PRO A 237 -22.84 -11.88 15.64
C PRO A 237 -23.86 -13.02 15.61
N ARG A 238 -24.12 -13.61 16.76
CA ARG A 238 -25.12 -14.66 16.90
C ARG A 238 -26.53 -14.08 16.78
N PRO A 239 -27.51 -14.86 16.31
CA PRO A 239 -28.90 -14.42 16.25
C PRO A 239 -29.48 -13.94 17.59
N GLU A 240 -29.00 -14.51 18.71
CA GLU A 240 -29.40 -14.14 20.07
C GLU A 240 -28.76 -12.84 20.62
N ASP A 241 -27.72 -12.34 19.93
CA ASP A 241 -26.99 -11.12 20.30
C ASP A 241 -26.85 -10.16 19.09
N PRO A 242 -27.95 -9.86 18.34
CA PRO A 242 -27.84 -9.16 17.08
C PRO A 242 -27.32 -7.71 17.21
N ASP A 243 -27.56 -7.08 18.36
CA ASP A 243 -27.33 -5.64 18.55
C ASP A 243 -25.92 -5.28 19.03
N LYS A 244 -25.12 -6.27 19.44
CA LYS A 244 -23.83 -6.01 20.08
C LYS A 244 -22.75 -5.48 19.14
N PHE A 245 -22.81 -5.84 17.87
CA PHE A 245 -21.79 -5.53 16.87
C PHE A 245 -22.38 -5.07 15.53
N SER A 246 -23.69 -4.86 15.48
CA SER A 246 -24.41 -4.40 14.28
C SER A 246 -24.12 -2.94 13.90
N ASP A 247 -23.49 -2.18 14.79
CA ASP A 247 -23.25 -0.74 14.61
C ASP A 247 -21.99 -0.40 13.84
N PHE A 248 -21.23 -1.39 13.37
CA PHE A 248 -20.08 -1.15 12.48
C PHE A 248 -20.56 -0.91 11.06
N THR A 249 -21.18 0.22 10.85
CA THR A 249 -21.54 0.71 9.52
C THR A 249 -20.38 1.50 8.93
N ASP A 250 -20.19 1.39 7.60
CA ASP A 250 -19.38 2.34 6.88
C ASP A 250 -20.07 3.73 6.86
N HIS A 251 -19.40 4.73 6.29
CA HIS A 251 -19.98 6.08 6.16
C HIS A 251 -21.26 6.15 5.29
N GLN A 252 -21.63 5.05 4.62
CA GLN A 252 -22.86 4.90 3.83
C GLN A 252 -23.95 4.14 4.61
N GLY A 253 -23.71 3.80 5.89
CA GLY A 253 -24.65 3.05 6.71
C GLY A 253 -24.72 1.55 6.37
N ARG A 254 -23.72 1.00 5.65
CA ARG A 254 -23.65 -0.44 5.33
C ARG A 254 -22.93 -1.18 6.47
N ILE A 255 -23.46 -2.32 6.86
CA ILE A 255 -22.90 -3.24 7.87
C ILE A 255 -21.86 -4.16 7.22
#